data_58326b18b1508ba634477c93390f2ee3
#
_entry.id   58326b18b1508ba634477c93390f2ee3
#
_cell.length_a   1.000
_cell.length_b   1.000
_cell.length_c   1.000
_cell.angle_alpha   90.00
_cell.angle_beta   90.00
_cell.angle_gamma   90.00
#
_symmetry.space_group_name_H-M   'P 1'
#
loop_
_entity.id
_entity.type
_entity.pdbx_description
1 polymer ?
#
loop_
_entity_poly.entity_id
_entity_poly.type
_entity_poly.pdbx_seq_one_letter_code
_entity_poly.pdbx_strand_id
1 'polypeptide(L)'
;MTSEYKYKFIYYIFLIVFIIIISACAKNIATGERQLVILSPEEENNIGAREHPNIIKSFGGIYDDQALKEYVSNLGNKIALNSEMPDIRWTFTILDNPLVNAFALPGGYIYVTRGLLSLANDESEIASVLGHEIAHVTARHTAQRHAKSTLSNVGLDLLSIVVGQPIITNATNIGLQGVLSAFSRSEELEADKLGIRYIIKSQYDPYGSYRFLNRLNELTKISSKNDGDIISSIFATHPKTTDRMKASKGYINNSSANIINRDVFLNAIDGMIYGNNSQHGIVKNNNFYHLELNFSFNTPKNYKIKNNNNNVIAFNKNKEVIVIFDGLLNKEKLSLLEIAESNYLRSNITAYEEVIIDNKNAILFKENRLIRYEGSEYNRKTYLINWANDRVWRFSILLKPQSKIDYENQADKIARSIHELSEDERILGRPKFISIYKTKKGDTTSKLANQMALEKNKLKILQIMNGLNMDSEEILPEGTLLKIIVN
;
A
#
# COMPACT_ATOMS: atom_id res chain seq x y z
N MET A 1 3.17 -51.55 -21.23
CA MET A 1 1.98 -51.39 -20.38
C MET A 1 0.78 -51.39 -21.30
N THR A 2 -0.10 -52.39 -21.17
CA THR A 2 -1.28 -52.56 -22.00
C THR A 2 -2.24 -51.37 -21.77
N SER A 3 -3.04 -50.99 -22.78
CA SER A 3 -4.04 -49.91 -22.75
C SER A 3 -4.93 -49.96 -21.49
N GLU A 4 -5.27 -51.17 -21.06
CA GLU A 4 -6.17 -51.41 -19.91
C GLU A 4 -5.55 -50.94 -18.55
N TYR A 5 -4.23 -51.09 -18.35
CA TYR A 5 -3.55 -50.60 -17.15
C TYR A 5 -3.48 -49.04 -17.13
N LYS A 6 -3.38 -48.40 -18.27
CA LYS A 6 -3.43 -46.94 -18.37
C LYS A 6 -4.81 -46.38 -17.96
N TYR A 7 -5.92 -47.01 -18.39
CA TYR A 7 -7.26 -46.56 -18.04
C TYR A 7 -7.57 -46.79 -16.55
N LYS A 8 -7.15 -47.93 -15.99
CA LYS A 8 -7.30 -48.19 -14.55
C LYS A 8 -6.49 -47.22 -13.69
N PHE A 9 -5.26 -46.88 -14.09
CA PHE A 9 -4.40 -45.90 -13.41
C PHE A 9 -5.03 -44.50 -13.45
N ILE A 10 -5.53 -44.04 -14.58
CA ILE A 10 -6.23 -42.76 -14.73
C ILE A 10 -7.51 -42.74 -13.87
N TYR A 11 -8.26 -43.84 -13.84
CA TYR A 11 -9.47 -43.94 -13.01
C TYR A 11 -9.15 -43.81 -11.51
N TYR A 12 -8.10 -44.47 -11.01
CA TYR A 12 -7.69 -44.36 -9.62
C TYR A 12 -7.17 -42.95 -9.27
N ILE A 13 -6.45 -42.31 -10.16
CA ILE A 13 -6.05 -40.91 -9.97
C ILE A 13 -7.31 -40.01 -9.88
N PHE A 14 -8.26 -40.18 -10.77
CA PHE A 14 -9.51 -39.43 -10.75
C PHE A 14 -10.30 -39.66 -9.46
N LEU A 15 -10.36 -40.89 -8.98
CA LEU A 15 -11.01 -41.25 -7.73
C LEU A 15 -10.31 -40.61 -6.50
N ILE A 16 -8.98 -40.64 -6.47
CA ILE A 16 -8.19 -40.01 -5.41
C ILE A 16 -8.37 -38.49 -5.40
N VAL A 17 -8.29 -37.85 -6.57
CA VAL A 17 -8.53 -36.41 -6.72
C VAL A 17 -9.95 -36.05 -6.32
N PHE A 18 -10.94 -36.85 -6.68
CA PHE A 18 -12.35 -36.65 -6.29
C PHE A 18 -12.55 -36.76 -4.76
N ILE A 19 -11.90 -37.73 -4.11
CA ILE A 19 -11.95 -37.90 -2.66
C ILE A 19 -11.27 -36.72 -1.95
N ILE A 20 -10.14 -36.23 -2.47
CA ILE A 20 -9.44 -35.05 -1.93
C ILE A 20 -10.31 -33.81 -2.03
N ILE A 21 -10.99 -33.59 -3.18
CA ILE A 21 -11.89 -32.44 -3.38
C ILE A 21 -13.09 -32.49 -2.41
N ILE A 22 -13.67 -33.66 -2.17
CA ILE A 22 -14.79 -33.79 -1.22
C ILE A 22 -14.31 -33.52 0.22
N SER A 23 -13.13 -34.01 0.58
CA SER A 23 -12.54 -33.83 1.92
C SER A 23 -12.11 -32.39 2.18
N ALA A 24 -11.76 -31.62 1.13
CA ALA A 24 -11.36 -30.21 1.22
C ALA A 24 -12.54 -29.23 1.32
N CYS A 25 -13.80 -29.70 1.18
CA CYS A 25 -15.00 -28.88 1.34
C CYS A 25 -15.37 -28.78 2.83
N ALA A 26 -14.94 -27.71 3.50
CA ALA A 26 -15.34 -27.35 4.85
C ALA A 26 -16.54 -26.39 4.86
N LYS A 27 -17.41 -26.50 5.88
CA LYS A 27 -18.45 -25.50 6.12
C LYS A 27 -17.83 -24.29 6.80
N ASN A 28 -17.93 -23.12 6.20
CA ASN A 28 -17.48 -21.87 6.81
C ASN A 28 -18.41 -21.48 7.96
N ILE A 29 -17.84 -21.12 9.10
CA ILE A 29 -18.58 -20.79 10.33
C ILE A 29 -19.32 -19.44 10.15
N ALA A 30 -18.73 -18.47 9.43
CA ALA A 30 -19.28 -17.14 9.26
C ALA A 30 -20.41 -17.08 8.22
N THR A 31 -20.27 -17.80 7.11
CA THR A 31 -21.19 -17.77 5.98
C THR A 31 -22.20 -18.93 6.00
N GLY A 32 -21.86 -20.04 6.63
CA GLY A 32 -22.63 -21.28 6.61
C GLY A 32 -22.50 -22.07 5.31
N GLU A 33 -21.78 -21.55 4.32
CA GLU A 33 -21.59 -22.17 3.02
C GLU A 33 -20.45 -23.18 3.01
N ARG A 34 -20.50 -24.15 2.11
CA ARG A 34 -19.39 -25.06 1.86
C ARG A 34 -18.34 -24.37 1.00
N GLN A 35 -17.12 -24.36 1.48
CA GLN A 35 -16.00 -23.71 0.82
C GLN A 35 -14.87 -24.71 0.61
N LEU A 36 -14.18 -24.56 -0.53
CA LEU A 36 -12.96 -25.28 -0.79
C LEU A 36 -11.82 -24.57 -0.08
N VAL A 37 -11.32 -25.18 1.00
CA VAL A 37 -10.18 -24.66 1.79
C VAL A 37 -9.20 -25.79 2.01
N ILE A 38 -7.98 -25.60 1.55
CA ILE A 38 -6.88 -26.58 1.70
C ILE A 38 -6.05 -26.28 2.95
N LEU A 39 -5.97 -24.99 3.33
CA LEU A 39 -5.19 -24.55 4.49
C LEU A 39 -5.92 -24.85 5.80
N SER A 40 -5.21 -25.41 6.78
CA SER A 40 -5.68 -25.48 8.16
C SER A 40 -5.62 -24.10 8.84
N PRO A 41 -6.33 -23.87 9.96
CA PRO A 41 -6.21 -22.63 10.73
C PRO A 41 -4.78 -22.35 11.23
N GLU A 42 -4.03 -23.40 11.54
CA GLU A 42 -2.62 -23.29 11.95
C GLU A 42 -1.73 -22.79 10.80
N GLU A 43 -1.92 -23.34 9.60
CA GLU A 43 -1.19 -22.89 8.41
C GLU A 43 -1.54 -21.46 8.04
N GLU A 44 -2.80 -21.02 8.18
CA GLU A 44 -3.20 -19.63 7.99
C GLU A 44 -2.48 -18.70 8.96
N ASN A 45 -2.41 -19.08 10.25
CA ASN A 45 -1.68 -18.29 11.26
C ASN A 45 -0.18 -18.23 10.95
N ASN A 46 0.43 -19.34 10.53
CA ASN A 46 1.85 -19.40 10.15
C ASN A 46 2.15 -18.51 8.93
N ILE A 47 1.24 -18.47 7.94
CA ILE A 47 1.36 -17.57 6.78
C ILE A 47 1.30 -16.11 7.24
N GLY A 48 0.31 -15.74 8.06
CA GLY A 48 0.18 -14.39 8.59
C GLY A 48 1.42 -13.96 9.38
N ALA A 49 1.90 -14.79 10.27
CA ALA A 49 3.09 -14.52 11.09
C ALA A 49 4.37 -14.33 10.25
N ARG A 50 4.55 -15.15 9.21
CA ARG A 50 5.70 -15.06 8.30
C ARG A 50 5.66 -13.79 7.44
N GLU A 51 4.49 -13.43 6.92
CA GLU A 51 4.35 -12.28 6.03
C GLU A 51 4.23 -10.94 6.78
N HIS A 52 3.85 -10.95 8.06
CA HIS A 52 3.70 -9.74 8.87
C HIS A 52 4.92 -8.80 8.83
N PRO A 53 6.17 -9.24 9.07
CA PRO A 53 7.34 -8.37 8.97
C PRO A 53 7.60 -7.87 7.54
N ASN A 54 7.28 -8.67 6.51
CA ASN A 54 7.41 -8.29 5.11
C ASN A 54 6.42 -7.16 4.74
N ILE A 55 5.18 -7.27 5.21
CA ILE A 55 4.15 -6.22 5.05
C ILE A 55 4.62 -4.92 5.71
N ILE A 56 5.02 -4.96 6.97
CA ILE A 56 5.50 -3.78 7.70
C ILE A 56 6.61 -3.10 6.90
N LYS A 57 7.63 -3.84 6.47
CA LYS A 57 8.73 -3.31 5.69
C LYS A 57 8.27 -2.73 4.35
N SER A 58 7.34 -3.39 3.66
CA SER A 58 6.87 -2.98 2.32
C SER A 58 5.98 -1.74 2.36
N PHE A 59 5.33 -1.46 3.50
CA PHE A 59 4.45 -0.32 3.68
C PHE A 59 5.05 0.85 4.49
N GLY A 60 6.37 0.89 4.69
CA GLY A 60 7.05 2.01 5.33
C GLY A 60 7.21 1.89 6.85
N GLY A 61 6.91 0.73 7.43
CA GLY A 61 7.02 0.52 8.86
C GLY A 61 5.69 0.67 9.61
N ILE A 62 5.76 0.52 10.91
CA ILE A 62 4.64 0.78 11.83
C ILE A 62 4.63 2.28 12.13
N TYR A 63 3.45 2.90 12.13
CA TYR A 63 3.32 4.28 12.58
C TYR A 63 3.55 4.36 14.10
N ASP A 64 4.53 5.15 14.50
CA ASP A 64 4.97 5.25 15.90
C ASP A 64 4.12 6.24 16.70
N ASP A 65 2.91 5.79 17.07
CA ASP A 65 1.97 6.48 17.93
C ASP A 65 1.26 5.44 18.81
N GLN A 66 1.71 5.32 20.05
CA GLN A 66 1.20 4.29 20.97
C GLN A 66 -0.28 4.49 21.31
N ALA A 67 -0.73 5.74 21.51
CA ALA A 67 -2.12 6.04 21.86
C ALA A 67 -3.07 5.69 20.71
N LEU A 68 -2.71 6.07 19.48
CA LEU A 68 -3.48 5.75 18.28
C LEU A 68 -3.49 4.24 18.01
N LYS A 69 -2.37 3.54 18.21
CA LYS A 69 -2.28 2.09 18.11
C LYS A 69 -3.21 1.38 19.09
N GLU A 70 -3.21 1.81 20.34
CA GLU A 70 -4.12 1.26 21.37
C GLU A 70 -5.58 1.53 21.02
N TYR A 71 -5.89 2.74 20.57
CA TYR A 71 -7.23 3.12 20.12
C TYR A 71 -7.74 2.21 19.00
N VAL A 72 -6.99 2.05 17.92
CA VAL A 72 -7.37 1.19 16.78
C VAL A 72 -7.43 -0.28 17.19
N SER A 73 -6.50 -0.75 18.04
CA SER A 73 -6.52 -2.12 18.54
C SER A 73 -7.73 -2.42 19.41
N ASN A 74 -8.11 -1.50 20.32
CA ASN A 74 -9.28 -1.65 21.16
C ASN A 74 -10.57 -1.67 20.33
N LEU A 75 -10.67 -0.77 19.36
CA LEU A 75 -11.80 -0.74 18.42
C LEU A 75 -11.91 -2.05 17.63
N GLY A 76 -10.80 -2.50 17.02
CA GLY A 76 -10.76 -3.73 16.25
C GLY A 76 -11.10 -4.97 17.07
N ASN A 77 -10.53 -5.09 18.27
CA ASN A 77 -10.84 -6.20 19.19
C ASN A 77 -12.32 -6.22 19.60
N LYS A 78 -12.92 -5.06 19.89
CA LYS A 78 -14.35 -4.95 20.19
C LYS A 78 -15.23 -5.50 19.07
N ILE A 79 -14.85 -5.25 17.81
CA ILE A 79 -15.58 -5.75 16.64
C ILE A 79 -15.31 -7.24 16.45
N ALA A 80 -14.06 -7.68 16.57
CA ALA A 80 -13.66 -9.06 16.41
C ALA A 80 -14.33 -10.02 17.41
N LEU A 81 -14.52 -9.57 18.66
CA LEU A 81 -15.28 -10.30 19.69
C LEU A 81 -16.74 -10.58 19.28
N ASN A 82 -17.30 -9.81 18.35
CA ASN A 82 -18.65 -9.98 17.83
C ASN A 82 -18.70 -10.75 16.49
N SER A 83 -17.55 -11.25 16.03
CA SER A 83 -17.41 -12.11 14.85
C SER A 83 -17.57 -13.60 15.20
N GLU A 84 -17.45 -14.47 14.22
CA GLU A 84 -17.45 -15.93 14.40
C GLU A 84 -16.10 -16.51 14.84
N MET A 85 -15.06 -15.68 14.95
CA MET A 85 -13.71 -16.09 15.42
C MET A 85 -13.21 -15.21 16.56
N PRO A 86 -13.96 -15.10 17.70
CA PRO A 86 -13.58 -14.21 18.81
C PRO A 86 -12.28 -14.66 19.51
N ASP A 87 -12.00 -15.95 19.46
CA ASP A 87 -10.93 -16.58 20.26
C ASP A 87 -9.56 -16.60 19.56
N ILE A 88 -9.47 -16.20 18.29
CA ILE A 88 -8.16 -16.11 17.64
C ILE A 88 -7.42 -14.85 18.09
N ARG A 89 -6.08 -14.89 17.99
CA ARG A 89 -5.28 -13.72 18.28
C ARG A 89 -5.39 -12.70 17.14
N TRP A 90 -6.12 -11.61 17.36
CA TRP A 90 -6.19 -10.49 16.45
C TRP A 90 -5.01 -9.53 16.65
N THR A 91 -4.44 -9.05 15.54
CA THR A 91 -3.34 -8.09 15.54
C THR A 91 -3.68 -6.94 14.62
N PHE A 92 -3.88 -5.74 15.17
CA PHE A 92 -4.18 -4.53 14.41
C PHE A 92 -2.93 -3.66 14.31
N THR A 93 -2.52 -3.32 13.08
CA THR A 93 -1.30 -2.58 12.83
C THR A 93 -1.60 -1.32 12.00
N ILE A 94 -1.16 -0.16 12.49
CA ILE A 94 -1.18 1.07 11.72
C ILE A 94 0.12 1.17 10.94
N LEU A 95 0.01 1.20 9.61
CA LEU A 95 1.16 1.33 8.71
C LEU A 95 1.47 2.80 8.45
N ASP A 96 2.76 3.15 8.51
CA ASP A 96 3.25 4.50 8.20
C ASP A 96 3.25 4.75 6.69
N ASN A 97 2.06 4.81 6.12
CA ASN A 97 1.87 4.93 4.68
C ASN A 97 0.79 5.97 4.35
N PRO A 98 1.04 6.93 3.42
CA PRO A 98 0.07 7.93 3.03
C PRO A 98 -1.05 7.42 2.12
N LEU A 99 -0.91 6.23 1.54
CA LEU A 99 -1.94 5.63 0.69
C LEU A 99 -3.20 5.32 1.49
N VAL A 100 -4.36 5.49 0.89
CA VAL A 100 -5.63 5.09 1.50
C VAL A 100 -5.81 3.59 1.30
N ASN A 101 -5.55 2.79 2.34
CA ASN A 101 -5.70 1.33 2.27
C ASN A 101 -5.95 0.70 3.65
N ALA A 102 -6.64 -0.44 3.63
CA ALA A 102 -6.71 -1.44 4.69
C ALA A 102 -6.70 -2.82 4.05
N PHE A 103 -6.24 -3.83 4.75
CA PHE A 103 -6.25 -5.21 4.28
C PHE A 103 -5.96 -6.19 5.41
N ALA A 104 -6.31 -7.46 5.19
CA ALA A 104 -6.09 -8.54 6.13
C ALA A 104 -5.16 -9.61 5.58
N LEU A 105 -4.32 -10.19 6.46
CA LEU A 105 -3.66 -11.48 6.24
C LEU A 105 -4.43 -12.59 6.96
N PRO A 106 -4.28 -13.85 6.53
CA PRO A 106 -4.74 -15.00 7.28
C PRO A 106 -4.21 -15.00 8.73
N GLY A 107 -4.94 -15.60 9.66
CA GLY A 107 -4.51 -15.68 11.06
C GLY A 107 -4.81 -14.43 11.90
N GLY A 108 -5.64 -13.50 11.42
CA GLY A 108 -6.13 -12.37 12.22
C GLY A 108 -5.24 -11.13 12.22
N TYR A 109 -4.36 -10.97 11.24
CA TYR A 109 -3.54 -9.77 11.08
C TYR A 109 -4.28 -8.74 10.22
N ILE A 110 -4.64 -7.60 10.78
CA ILE A 110 -5.36 -6.50 10.14
C ILE A 110 -4.44 -5.28 10.06
N TYR A 111 -4.42 -4.63 8.91
CA TYR A 111 -3.63 -3.44 8.65
C TYR A 111 -4.51 -2.29 8.21
N VAL A 112 -4.22 -1.11 8.75
CA VAL A 112 -4.78 0.16 8.29
C VAL A 112 -3.64 1.15 8.06
N THR A 113 -3.72 1.96 7.02
CA THR A 113 -2.73 2.99 6.75
C THR A 113 -3.12 4.32 7.38
N ARG A 114 -2.13 5.21 7.66
CA ARG A 114 -2.40 6.60 8.06
C ARG A 114 -3.28 7.32 7.04
N GLY A 115 -3.05 7.07 5.75
CA GLY A 115 -3.87 7.65 4.69
C GLY A 115 -5.35 7.32 4.84
N LEU A 116 -5.69 6.09 5.22
CA LEU A 116 -7.08 5.70 5.47
C LEU A 116 -7.65 6.38 6.72
N LEU A 117 -6.90 6.40 7.82
CA LEU A 117 -7.32 7.08 9.05
C LEU A 117 -7.53 8.59 8.80
N SER A 118 -6.69 9.24 7.98
CA SER A 118 -6.83 10.65 7.64
C SER A 118 -8.12 10.95 6.89
N LEU A 119 -8.60 10.00 6.09
CA LEU A 119 -9.81 10.13 5.29
C LEU A 119 -11.08 9.92 6.11
N ALA A 120 -11.09 8.96 7.01
CA ALA A 120 -12.25 8.66 7.85
C ALA A 120 -12.65 9.87 8.72
N ASN A 121 -13.94 10.00 9.05
CA ASN A 121 -14.47 11.16 9.74
C ASN A 121 -15.04 10.84 11.13
N ASP A 122 -15.32 9.59 11.42
CA ASP A 122 -15.81 9.13 12.71
C ASP A 122 -15.42 7.68 12.99
N GLU A 123 -15.59 7.25 14.24
CA GLU A 123 -15.22 5.90 14.69
C GLU A 123 -16.05 4.83 13.98
N SER A 124 -17.33 5.09 13.65
CA SER A 124 -18.17 4.12 12.95
C SER A 124 -17.70 3.85 11.53
N GLU A 125 -17.06 4.82 10.87
CA GLU A 125 -16.45 4.63 9.56
C GLU A 125 -15.23 3.69 9.66
N ILE A 126 -14.35 3.91 10.67
CA ILE A 126 -13.21 3.00 10.90
C ILE A 126 -13.71 1.63 11.38
N ALA A 127 -14.73 1.58 12.25
CA ALA A 127 -15.35 0.33 12.64
C ALA A 127 -15.85 -0.46 11.43
N SER A 128 -16.43 0.21 10.42
CA SER A 128 -16.92 -0.45 9.21
C SER A 128 -15.77 -1.03 8.37
N VAL A 129 -14.67 -0.31 8.25
CA VAL A 129 -13.46 -0.82 7.55
C VAL A 129 -12.88 -2.02 8.28
N LEU A 130 -12.66 -1.90 9.61
CA LEU A 130 -12.13 -3.01 10.40
C LEU A 130 -13.05 -4.23 10.38
N GLY A 131 -14.38 -4.02 10.45
CA GLY A 131 -15.38 -5.07 10.33
C GLY A 131 -15.33 -5.79 8.98
N HIS A 132 -15.09 -5.05 7.89
CA HIS A 132 -14.91 -5.60 6.55
C HIS A 132 -13.63 -6.46 6.47
N GLU A 133 -12.51 -5.98 7.03
CA GLU A 133 -11.26 -6.75 7.05
C GLU A 133 -11.36 -8.00 7.94
N ILE A 134 -12.01 -7.89 9.10
CA ILE A 134 -12.32 -9.03 9.97
C ILE A 134 -13.19 -10.05 9.20
N ALA A 135 -14.14 -9.59 8.39
CA ALA A 135 -14.99 -10.46 7.58
C ALA A 135 -14.19 -11.24 6.53
N HIS A 136 -13.17 -10.64 5.89
CA HIS A 136 -12.29 -11.36 4.98
C HIS A 136 -11.54 -12.51 5.67
N VAL A 137 -11.15 -12.34 6.94
CA VAL A 137 -10.51 -13.41 7.73
C VAL A 137 -11.53 -14.48 8.11
N THR A 138 -12.70 -14.10 8.68
CA THR A 138 -13.71 -15.06 9.15
C THR A 138 -14.36 -15.84 8.01
N ALA A 139 -14.55 -15.22 6.84
CA ALA A 139 -14.98 -15.88 5.60
C ALA A 139 -13.86 -16.68 4.93
N ARG A 140 -12.60 -16.56 5.41
CA ARG A 140 -11.41 -17.27 4.91
C ARG A 140 -11.14 -17.01 3.42
N HIS A 141 -11.42 -15.80 2.92
CA HIS A 141 -11.32 -15.46 1.50
C HIS A 141 -9.92 -15.69 0.92
N THR A 142 -8.86 -15.36 1.68
CA THR A 142 -7.47 -15.60 1.24
C THR A 142 -7.15 -17.09 1.14
N ALA A 143 -7.64 -17.92 2.07
CA ALA A 143 -7.44 -19.37 2.03
C ALA A 143 -8.19 -20.01 0.85
N GLN A 144 -9.40 -19.54 0.53
CA GLN A 144 -10.15 -19.99 -0.65
C GLN A 144 -9.43 -19.66 -1.95
N ARG A 145 -8.86 -18.43 -2.07
CA ARG A 145 -8.06 -18.04 -3.23
C ARG A 145 -6.84 -18.92 -3.40
N HIS A 146 -6.15 -19.25 -2.30
CA HIS A 146 -5.03 -20.17 -2.32
C HIS A 146 -5.45 -21.56 -2.81
N ALA A 147 -6.54 -22.10 -2.31
CA ALA A 147 -7.08 -23.39 -2.75
C ALA A 147 -7.40 -23.39 -4.26
N LYS A 148 -8.07 -22.35 -4.75
CA LYS A 148 -8.40 -22.18 -6.18
C LYS A 148 -7.15 -22.11 -7.06
N SER A 149 -6.13 -21.37 -6.64
CA SER A 149 -4.86 -21.25 -7.40
C SER A 149 -4.08 -22.56 -7.42
N THR A 150 -4.01 -23.27 -6.30
CA THR A 150 -3.35 -24.57 -6.20
C THR A 150 -4.01 -25.61 -7.11
N LEU A 151 -5.35 -25.68 -7.11
CA LEU A 151 -6.08 -26.58 -8.01
C LEU A 151 -5.87 -26.25 -9.48
N SER A 152 -5.87 -24.96 -9.85
CA SER A 152 -5.59 -24.53 -11.21
C SER A 152 -4.20 -24.96 -11.66
N ASN A 153 -3.19 -24.84 -10.79
CA ASN A 153 -1.83 -25.26 -11.08
C ASN A 153 -1.71 -26.77 -11.22
N VAL A 154 -2.32 -27.56 -10.31
CA VAL A 154 -2.38 -29.02 -10.43
C VAL A 154 -3.07 -29.46 -11.72
N GLY A 155 -4.13 -28.78 -12.13
CA GLY A 155 -4.80 -29.03 -13.41
C GLY A 155 -3.89 -28.78 -14.62
N LEU A 156 -3.07 -27.71 -14.57
CA LEU A 156 -2.09 -27.41 -15.62
C LEU A 156 -0.92 -28.42 -15.63
N ASP A 157 -0.45 -28.85 -14.46
CA ASP A 157 0.59 -29.88 -14.35
C ASP A 157 0.13 -31.24 -14.91
N LEU A 158 -1.13 -31.63 -14.63
CA LEU A 158 -1.72 -32.84 -15.20
C LEU A 158 -1.87 -32.74 -16.73
N LEU A 159 -2.28 -31.57 -17.25
CA LEU A 159 -2.32 -31.31 -18.69
C LEU A 159 -0.93 -31.35 -19.33
N SER A 160 0.10 -30.84 -18.65
CA SER A 160 1.49 -30.87 -19.13
C SER A 160 2.01 -32.32 -19.29
N ILE A 161 1.64 -33.20 -18.38
CA ILE A 161 1.98 -34.64 -18.46
C ILE A 161 1.29 -35.30 -19.66
N VAL A 162 0.05 -34.90 -19.95
CA VAL A 162 -0.72 -35.43 -21.09
C VAL A 162 -0.21 -34.87 -22.42
N VAL A 163 0.21 -33.62 -22.46
CA VAL A 163 0.68 -32.92 -23.69
C VAL A 163 2.20 -33.10 -23.91
N GLY A 164 2.94 -33.61 -22.91
CA GLY A 164 4.38 -33.90 -23.01
C GLY A 164 5.28 -32.65 -23.05
N GLN A 165 4.77 -31.50 -22.63
CA GLN A 165 5.56 -30.28 -22.51
C GLN A 165 5.58 -29.79 -21.05
N PRO A 166 6.76 -29.44 -20.47
CA PRO A 166 6.82 -28.93 -19.12
C PRO A 166 6.26 -27.51 -19.07
N ILE A 167 5.11 -27.32 -18.42
CA ILE A 167 4.60 -26.02 -18.05
C ILE A 167 5.26 -25.67 -16.70
N ILE A 168 6.15 -24.66 -16.69
CA ILE A 168 6.82 -24.20 -15.47
C ILE A 168 5.78 -23.45 -14.64
N THR A 169 5.23 -24.11 -13.63
CA THR A 169 4.35 -23.48 -12.64
C THR A 169 5.16 -23.16 -11.38
N ASN A 170 5.32 -21.87 -11.09
CA ASN A 170 5.90 -21.38 -9.81
C ASN A 170 4.84 -21.43 -8.70
N ALA A 171 4.43 -22.63 -8.30
CA ALA A 171 3.21 -22.88 -7.51
C ALA A 171 3.38 -22.95 -5.98
N THR A 172 4.46 -22.45 -5.38
CA THR A 172 4.72 -22.80 -3.98
C THR A 172 4.78 -21.65 -2.98
N ASN A 173 4.63 -20.41 -3.38
CA ASN A 173 4.68 -19.29 -2.43
C ASN A 173 3.46 -18.38 -2.57
N ILE A 174 2.61 -18.31 -1.53
CA ILE A 174 1.76 -17.14 -1.32
C ILE A 174 2.73 -16.00 -0.99
N GLY A 175 3.32 -15.41 -2.01
CA GLY A 175 4.13 -14.22 -1.86
C GLY A 175 3.23 -13.01 -1.58
N LEU A 176 3.83 -11.90 -1.19
CA LEU A 176 3.17 -10.62 -0.93
C LEU A 176 2.12 -10.24 -2.00
N GLN A 177 2.40 -10.51 -3.28
CA GLN A 177 1.47 -10.24 -4.39
C GLN A 177 0.20 -11.10 -4.36
N GLY A 178 0.28 -12.35 -3.93
CA GLY A 178 -0.89 -13.22 -3.81
C GLY A 178 -1.82 -12.80 -2.68
N VAL A 179 -1.27 -12.28 -1.59
CA VAL A 179 -2.03 -11.76 -0.46
C VAL A 179 -2.73 -10.45 -0.79
N LEU A 180 -2.04 -9.55 -1.51
CA LEU A 180 -2.54 -8.23 -1.90
C LEU A 180 -3.33 -8.24 -3.22
N SER A 181 -3.63 -9.39 -3.80
CA SER A 181 -4.46 -9.46 -5.00
C SER A 181 -5.93 -9.14 -4.71
N ALA A 182 -6.62 -8.59 -5.71
CA ALA A 182 -8.02 -8.18 -5.59
C ALA A 182 -8.94 -9.35 -5.22
N PHE A 183 -9.91 -9.07 -4.36
CA PHE A 183 -11.02 -9.96 -4.08
C PHE A 183 -12.04 -9.93 -5.22
N SER A 184 -12.77 -11.02 -5.40
CA SER A 184 -13.87 -11.05 -6.35
C SER A 184 -15.05 -10.20 -5.84
N ARG A 185 -15.91 -9.78 -6.75
CA ARG A 185 -17.12 -9.01 -6.39
C ARG A 185 -18.00 -9.73 -5.36
N SER A 186 -18.13 -11.06 -5.45
CA SER A 186 -18.90 -11.85 -4.48
C SER A 186 -18.25 -11.86 -3.09
N GLU A 187 -16.94 -12.01 -3.03
CA GLU A 187 -16.19 -11.96 -1.77
C GLU A 187 -16.29 -10.58 -1.10
N GLU A 188 -16.27 -9.50 -1.90
CA GLU A 188 -16.47 -8.14 -1.39
C GLU A 188 -17.88 -7.91 -0.81
N LEU A 189 -18.93 -8.37 -1.51
CA LEU A 189 -20.32 -8.27 -1.03
C LEU A 189 -20.55 -9.12 0.23
N GLU A 190 -19.91 -10.27 0.32
CA GLU A 190 -19.95 -11.12 1.51
C GLU A 190 -19.24 -10.44 2.68
N ALA A 191 -18.05 -9.88 2.46
CA ALA A 191 -17.31 -9.14 3.48
C ALA A 191 -18.08 -7.89 3.95
N ASP A 192 -18.73 -7.14 3.05
CA ASP A 192 -19.59 -6.01 3.40
C ASP A 192 -20.77 -6.46 4.29
N LYS A 193 -21.44 -7.55 3.94
CA LYS A 193 -22.58 -8.10 4.70
C LYS A 193 -22.16 -8.55 6.10
N LEU A 194 -21.08 -9.32 6.20
CA LEU A 194 -20.54 -9.81 7.48
C LEU A 194 -20.03 -8.66 8.33
N GLY A 195 -19.24 -7.76 7.75
CA GLY A 195 -18.67 -6.60 8.43
C GLY A 195 -19.76 -5.69 9.03
N ILE A 196 -20.82 -5.38 8.26
CA ILE A 196 -21.97 -4.62 8.75
C ILE A 196 -22.65 -5.36 9.94
N ARG A 197 -22.79 -6.67 9.85
CA ARG A 197 -23.32 -7.47 10.98
C ARG A 197 -22.47 -7.36 12.24
N TYR A 198 -21.14 -7.37 12.12
CA TYR A 198 -20.22 -7.27 13.25
C TYR A 198 -20.29 -5.89 13.91
N ILE A 199 -20.30 -4.82 13.10
CA ILE A 199 -20.39 -3.46 13.67
C ILE A 199 -21.74 -3.19 14.32
N ILE A 200 -22.85 -3.71 13.79
CA ILE A 200 -24.17 -3.64 14.42
C ILE A 200 -24.16 -4.34 15.78
N LYS A 201 -23.64 -5.57 15.88
CA LYS A 201 -23.47 -6.28 17.15
C LYS A 201 -22.59 -5.51 18.13
N SER A 202 -21.60 -4.77 17.63
CA SER A 202 -20.73 -3.90 18.43
C SER A 202 -21.34 -2.52 18.74
N GLN A 203 -22.62 -2.28 18.37
CA GLN A 203 -23.41 -1.08 18.58
C GLN A 203 -22.96 0.15 17.77
N TYR A 204 -22.10 -0.02 16.75
CA TYR A 204 -21.71 1.08 15.84
C TYR A 204 -22.78 1.33 14.79
N ASP A 205 -22.94 2.61 14.42
CA ASP A 205 -23.82 3.03 13.33
C ASP A 205 -23.41 2.38 12.00
N PRO A 206 -24.23 1.48 11.43
CA PRO A 206 -23.88 0.77 10.21
C PRO A 206 -23.82 1.66 8.96
N TYR A 207 -24.40 2.87 9.01
CA TYR A 207 -24.25 3.86 7.94
C TYR A 207 -22.81 4.38 7.81
N GLY A 208 -21.92 4.13 8.79
CA GLY A 208 -20.48 4.37 8.69
C GLY A 208 -19.88 3.72 7.43
N SER A 209 -20.28 2.49 7.09
CA SER A 209 -19.86 1.81 5.86
C SER A 209 -20.24 2.60 4.60
N TYR A 210 -21.50 3.05 4.49
CA TYR A 210 -21.94 3.84 3.35
C TYR A 210 -21.23 5.19 3.26
N ARG A 211 -21.08 5.90 4.40
CA ARG A 211 -20.40 7.20 4.44
C ARG A 211 -18.94 7.07 3.98
N PHE A 212 -18.24 6.06 4.45
CA PHE A 212 -16.84 5.82 4.06
C PHE A 212 -16.69 5.49 2.56
N LEU A 213 -17.52 4.57 2.03
CA LEU A 213 -17.52 4.23 0.61
C LEU A 213 -17.84 5.43 -0.28
N ASN A 214 -18.80 6.28 0.13
CA ASN A 214 -19.12 7.51 -0.58
C ASN A 214 -17.93 8.48 -0.58
N ARG A 215 -17.23 8.63 0.54
CA ARG A 215 -16.04 9.47 0.69
C ARG A 215 -14.89 9.02 -0.22
N LEU A 216 -14.64 7.72 -0.28
CA LEU A 216 -13.71 7.14 -1.26
C LEU A 216 -14.11 7.47 -2.70
N ASN A 217 -15.42 7.45 -2.99
CA ASN A 217 -15.94 7.80 -4.31
C ASN A 217 -15.67 9.27 -4.65
N GLU A 218 -15.95 10.21 -3.73
CA GLU A 218 -15.70 11.63 -3.95
C GLU A 218 -14.20 11.92 -4.10
N LEU A 219 -13.35 11.28 -3.29
CA LEU A 219 -11.91 11.42 -3.41
C LEU A 219 -11.40 10.96 -4.79
N THR A 220 -11.97 9.87 -5.34
CA THR A 220 -11.63 9.38 -6.69
C THR A 220 -11.92 10.41 -7.79
N LYS A 221 -13.01 11.18 -7.65
CA LYS A 221 -13.42 12.18 -8.67
C LYS A 221 -12.44 13.36 -8.76
N ILE A 222 -11.79 13.71 -7.64
CA ILE A 222 -10.85 14.84 -7.62
C ILE A 222 -9.40 14.43 -7.87
N SER A 223 -9.09 13.16 -7.74
CA SER A 223 -7.75 12.64 -8.05
C SER A 223 -7.55 12.63 -9.54
N SER A 224 -6.61 13.43 -10.02
CA SER A 224 -6.21 13.42 -11.43
C SER A 224 -5.59 12.04 -11.76
N LYS A 225 -5.58 11.67 -13.05
CA LYS A 225 -4.84 10.47 -13.51
C LYS A 225 -3.36 10.46 -13.11
N ASN A 226 -2.84 11.58 -12.65
CA ASN A 226 -1.46 11.79 -12.24
C ASN A 226 -1.26 11.65 -10.71
N ASP A 227 -2.32 11.85 -9.90
CA ASP A 227 -2.32 11.70 -8.43
C ASP A 227 -2.91 10.34 -8.00
N GLY A 228 -3.13 9.44 -8.96
CA GLY A 228 -3.86 8.17 -8.81
C GLY A 228 -3.26 7.16 -7.84
N ASP A 229 -2.00 7.35 -7.42
CA ASP A 229 -1.33 6.39 -6.55
C ASP A 229 -1.94 6.36 -5.13
N ILE A 230 -2.50 7.48 -4.63
CA ILE A 230 -3.02 7.57 -3.25
C ILE A 230 -4.30 6.72 -3.05
N ILE A 231 -5.16 6.63 -4.06
CA ILE A 231 -6.47 5.95 -3.97
C ILE A 231 -6.46 4.61 -4.72
N SER A 232 -5.58 4.45 -5.70
CA SER A 232 -5.49 3.22 -6.50
C SER A 232 -5.20 1.98 -5.65
N SER A 233 -4.56 2.15 -4.48
CA SER A 233 -4.18 1.04 -3.61
C SER A 233 -5.37 0.31 -3.01
N ILE A 234 -6.40 1.01 -2.51
CA ILE A 234 -7.58 0.36 -1.93
C ILE A 234 -8.44 -0.33 -3.00
N PHE A 235 -8.53 0.27 -4.20
CA PHE A 235 -9.28 -0.35 -5.31
C PHE A 235 -8.51 -1.46 -6.02
N ALA A 236 -7.19 -1.53 -5.83
CA ALA A 236 -6.40 -2.67 -6.30
C ALA A 236 -6.67 -3.94 -5.49
N THR A 237 -6.99 -3.83 -4.20
CA THR A 237 -7.33 -4.94 -3.32
C THR A 237 -8.85 -5.14 -3.20
N HIS A 238 -9.63 -4.05 -3.17
CA HIS A 238 -11.08 -4.01 -2.97
C HIS A 238 -11.76 -3.29 -4.14
N PRO A 239 -12.09 -3.99 -5.23
CA PRO A 239 -12.71 -3.37 -6.40
C PRO A 239 -13.96 -2.57 -6.06
N LYS A 240 -14.00 -1.33 -6.55
CA LYS A 240 -15.14 -0.45 -6.39
C LYS A 240 -16.30 -0.94 -7.25
N THR A 241 -17.44 -1.14 -6.64
CA THR A 241 -18.68 -1.34 -7.36
C THR A 241 -19.78 -0.45 -6.79
N THR A 242 -20.56 0.19 -7.67
CA THR A 242 -21.78 0.91 -7.27
C THR A 242 -22.77 0.00 -6.55
N ASP A 243 -22.67 -1.30 -6.80
CA ASP A 243 -23.51 -2.32 -6.18
C ASP A 243 -23.15 -2.54 -4.71
N ARG A 244 -21.87 -2.39 -4.30
CA ARG A 244 -21.48 -2.44 -2.88
C ARG A 244 -22.18 -1.34 -2.08
N MET A 245 -22.20 -0.11 -2.59
CA MET A 245 -22.89 1.01 -1.93
C MET A 245 -24.40 0.78 -1.82
N LYS A 246 -25.04 0.19 -2.85
CA LYS A 246 -26.48 -0.16 -2.81
C LYS A 246 -26.75 -1.30 -1.84
N ALA A 247 -25.92 -2.35 -1.89
CA ALA A 247 -26.04 -3.52 -1.03
C ALA A 247 -25.85 -3.16 0.45
N SER A 248 -24.86 -2.32 0.77
CA SER A 248 -24.61 -1.84 2.13
C SER A 248 -25.87 -1.20 2.73
N LYS A 249 -26.58 -0.35 1.99
CA LYS A 249 -27.86 0.22 2.44
C LYS A 249 -28.91 -0.86 2.74
N GLY A 250 -28.96 -1.92 1.95
CA GLY A 250 -29.91 -3.04 2.15
C GLY A 250 -29.61 -3.87 3.41
N TYR A 251 -28.34 -3.94 3.84
CA TYR A 251 -27.94 -4.67 5.05
C TYR A 251 -28.19 -3.89 6.36
N ILE A 252 -28.43 -2.58 6.27
CA ILE A 252 -28.56 -1.67 7.41
C ILE A 252 -29.99 -1.66 8.03
N ASN A 253 -30.97 -2.24 7.37
CA ASN A 253 -32.37 -2.14 7.71
C ASN A 253 -32.67 -2.50 9.20
N ASN A 254 -33.39 -1.60 9.89
CA ASN A 254 -33.91 -1.75 11.26
C ASN A 254 -32.85 -1.90 12.38
N SER A 255 -31.63 -1.40 12.20
CA SER A 255 -30.63 -1.39 13.26
C SER A 255 -30.88 -0.26 14.25
N SER A 256 -30.83 -0.56 15.55
CA SER A 256 -30.81 0.43 16.63
C SER A 256 -29.39 0.86 17.05
N ALA A 257 -28.36 0.28 16.42
CA ALA A 257 -26.96 0.63 16.66
C ALA A 257 -26.66 2.04 16.16
N ASN A 258 -26.11 2.90 17.01
CA ASN A 258 -26.01 4.34 16.74
C ASN A 258 -24.71 4.99 17.23
N ILE A 259 -23.72 4.22 17.66
CA ILE A 259 -22.43 4.78 18.09
C ILE A 259 -21.69 5.32 16.86
N ILE A 260 -21.46 6.62 16.84
CA ILE A 260 -20.69 7.34 15.81
C ILE A 260 -19.32 7.74 16.35
N ASN A 261 -19.25 8.25 17.58
CA ASN A 261 -18.05 8.68 18.32
C ASN A 261 -17.10 9.57 17.48
N ARG A 262 -17.68 10.57 16.80
CA ARG A 262 -16.90 11.43 15.89
C ARG A 262 -15.79 12.18 16.61
N ASP A 263 -16.12 12.85 17.71
CA ASP A 263 -15.16 13.68 18.44
C ASP A 263 -14.05 12.83 19.10
N VAL A 264 -14.39 11.64 19.56
CA VAL A 264 -13.40 10.67 20.09
C VAL A 264 -12.39 10.29 19.02
N PHE A 265 -12.88 9.94 17.82
CA PHE A 265 -12.02 9.60 16.68
C PHE A 265 -11.15 10.79 16.24
N LEU A 266 -11.74 11.98 16.10
CA LEU A 266 -11.01 13.17 15.69
C LEU A 266 -9.87 13.50 16.67
N ASN A 267 -10.13 13.43 17.96
CA ASN A 267 -9.10 13.65 18.99
C ASN A 267 -8.01 12.57 18.96
N ALA A 268 -8.35 11.33 18.60
CA ALA A 268 -7.36 10.25 18.49
C ALA A 268 -6.38 10.43 17.32
N ILE A 269 -6.77 11.14 16.27
CA ILE A 269 -5.92 11.41 15.09
C ILE A 269 -5.34 12.84 15.06
N ASP A 270 -5.61 13.68 16.08
CA ASP A 270 -5.01 15.01 16.16
C ASP A 270 -3.48 14.92 16.27
N GLY A 271 -2.76 15.70 15.49
CA GLY A 271 -1.30 15.61 15.38
C GLY A 271 -0.78 14.48 14.47
N MET A 272 -1.64 13.62 13.91
CA MET A 272 -1.18 12.56 12.99
C MET A 272 -0.59 13.16 11.72
N ILE A 273 0.53 12.59 11.25
CA ILE A 273 1.18 13.01 10.00
C ILE A 273 0.21 12.80 8.82
N TYR A 274 0.06 13.84 7.98
CA TYR A 274 -0.69 13.80 6.73
C TYR A 274 0.23 13.72 5.52
N GLY A 275 -0.01 12.76 4.62
CA GLY A 275 0.83 12.57 3.44
C GLY A 275 2.16 11.89 3.77
N ASN A 276 3.25 12.32 3.12
CA ASN A 276 4.57 11.71 3.30
C ASN A 276 5.16 12.03 4.68
N ASN A 277 5.85 11.05 5.25
CA ASN A 277 6.63 11.20 6.48
C ASN A 277 8.08 11.58 6.12
N SER A 278 8.68 12.49 6.88
CA SER A 278 10.08 12.90 6.70
C SER A 278 11.08 11.75 6.88
N GLN A 279 10.71 10.71 7.64
CA GLN A 279 11.52 9.49 7.80
C GLN A 279 11.70 8.71 6.50
N HIS A 280 10.78 8.87 5.54
CA HIS A 280 10.83 8.24 4.23
C HIS A 280 11.20 9.24 3.12
N GLY A 281 11.46 10.49 3.49
CA GLY A 281 11.69 11.58 2.58
C GLY A 281 10.41 12.17 1.98
N ILE A 282 10.48 13.44 1.60
CA ILE A 282 9.38 14.25 1.12
C ILE A 282 9.69 14.75 -0.29
N VAL A 283 8.74 14.59 -1.20
CA VAL A 283 8.79 15.17 -2.55
C VAL A 283 7.98 16.47 -2.56
N LYS A 284 8.63 17.57 -2.91
CA LYS A 284 8.00 18.90 -3.03
C LYS A 284 8.69 19.70 -4.14
N ASN A 285 7.93 20.32 -5.02
CA ASN A 285 8.45 21.19 -6.10
C ASN A 285 9.55 20.53 -6.96
N ASN A 286 9.37 19.26 -7.35
CA ASN A 286 10.36 18.47 -8.09
C ASN A 286 11.69 18.22 -7.36
N ASN A 287 11.72 18.42 -6.06
CA ASN A 287 12.86 18.09 -5.21
C ASN A 287 12.49 16.96 -4.25
N PHE A 288 13.49 16.18 -3.87
CA PHE A 288 13.40 15.17 -2.84
C PHE A 288 14.19 15.61 -1.62
N TYR A 289 13.60 15.58 -0.45
CA TYR A 289 14.21 15.98 0.83
C TYR A 289 14.13 14.81 1.81
N HIS A 290 15.24 14.45 2.44
CA HIS A 290 15.26 13.42 3.48
C HIS A 290 15.89 14.01 4.77
N LEU A 291 15.04 14.39 5.73
CA LEU A 291 15.49 15.12 6.92
C LEU A 291 16.43 14.29 7.80
N GLU A 292 16.09 13.04 8.08
CA GLU A 292 16.90 12.19 8.95
C GLU A 292 18.25 11.80 8.34
N LEU A 293 18.29 11.55 7.04
CA LEU A 293 19.52 11.19 6.34
C LEU A 293 20.27 12.41 5.80
N ASN A 294 19.76 13.61 6.09
CA ASN A 294 20.37 14.91 5.82
C ASN A 294 20.81 15.11 4.37
N PHE A 295 19.92 14.87 3.40
CA PHE A 295 20.22 15.16 2.01
C PHE A 295 18.99 15.59 1.20
N SER A 296 19.24 16.28 0.10
CA SER A 296 18.26 16.57 -0.95
C SER A 296 18.87 16.37 -2.33
N PHE A 297 18.02 16.22 -3.34
CA PHE A 297 18.39 16.33 -4.75
C PHE A 297 17.23 16.85 -5.58
N ASN A 298 17.57 17.44 -6.73
CA ASN A 298 16.64 18.13 -7.60
C ASN A 298 16.35 17.36 -8.87
N THR A 299 15.13 17.46 -9.39
CA THR A 299 14.79 16.94 -10.71
C THR A 299 14.22 18.05 -11.63
N PRO A 300 14.42 17.94 -12.95
CA PRO A 300 13.79 18.88 -13.89
C PRO A 300 12.26 18.89 -13.78
N LYS A 301 11.62 20.03 -14.07
CA LYS A 301 10.15 20.19 -13.96
C LYS A 301 9.33 19.22 -14.79
N ASN A 302 9.90 18.65 -15.85
CA ASN A 302 9.27 17.66 -16.73
C ASN A 302 9.41 16.21 -16.23
N TYR A 303 10.06 16.00 -15.08
CA TYR A 303 10.15 14.69 -14.44
C TYR A 303 9.06 14.50 -13.39
N LYS A 304 8.64 13.26 -13.22
CA LYS A 304 7.84 12.81 -12.07
C LYS A 304 8.75 12.08 -11.09
N ILE A 305 8.52 12.32 -9.81
CA ILE A 305 9.23 11.63 -8.73
C ILE A 305 8.23 10.69 -8.04
N LYS A 306 8.60 9.43 -7.90
CA LYS A 306 7.93 8.44 -7.04
C LYS A 306 8.86 8.11 -5.90
N ASN A 307 8.41 8.39 -4.68
CA ASN A 307 9.08 7.99 -3.46
C ASN A 307 8.50 6.67 -2.97
N ASN A 308 9.27 5.59 -3.11
CA ASN A 308 8.91 4.27 -2.61
C ASN A 308 9.73 3.96 -1.36
N ASN A 309 9.33 2.93 -0.60
CA ASN A 309 10.00 2.60 0.67
C ASN A 309 11.48 2.23 0.56
N ASN A 310 11.94 1.72 -0.58
CA ASN A 310 13.31 1.27 -0.77
C ASN A 310 14.09 2.08 -1.80
N ASN A 311 13.44 2.95 -2.57
CA ASN A 311 14.08 3.77 -3.59
C ASN A 311 13.23 4.98 -3.96
N VAL A 312 13.86 5.96 -4.57
CA VAL A 312 13.20 7.09 -5.23
C VAL A 312 13.39 6.96 -6.72
N ILE A 313 12.32 7.03 -7.50
CA ILE A 313 12.37 6.89 -8.94
C ILE A 313 11.95 8.22 -9.58
N ALA A 314 12.83 8.84 -10.37
CA ALA A 314 12.50 10.00 -11.18
C ALA A 314 12.50 9.60 -12.66
N PHE A 315 11.49 10.02 -13.43
CA PHE A 315 11.37 9.68 -14.83
C PHE A 315 10.66 10.77 -15.64
N ASN A 316 11.00 10.88 -16.92
CA ASN A 316 10.32 11.78 -17.85
C ASN A 316 9.01 11.13 -18.40
N LYS A 317 8.16 11.94 -19.06
CA LYS A 317 6.79 11.53 -19.48
C LYS A 317 6.76 10.21 -20.27
N ASN A 318 7.76 9.94 -21.11
CA ASN A 318 7.79 8.79 -22.00
C ASN A 318 8.67 7.65 -21.45
N LYS A 319 9.20 7.78 -20.24
CA LYS A 319 10.18 6.84 -19.64
C LYS A 319 11.38 6.55 -20.57
N GLU A 320 11.82 7.58 -21.32
CA GLU A 320 13.06 7.51 -22.09
C GLU A 320 14.28 7.55 -21.17
N VAL A 321 14.10 8.21 -20.03
CA VAL A 321 15.05 8.29 -18.92
C VAL A 321 14.34 7.93 -17.63
N ILE A 322 14.96 7.04 -16.86
CA ILE A 322 14.55 6.67 -15.51
C ILE A 322 15.79 6.78 -14.62
N VAL A 323 15.66 7.51 -13.53
CA VAL A 323 16.71 7.62 -12.50
C VAL A 323 16.19 6.94 -11.25
N ILE A 324 16.89 5.90 -10.80
CA ILE A 324 16.59 5.16 -9.58
C ILE A 324 17.64 5.52 -8.55
N PHE A 325 17.21 6.12 -7.46
CA PHE A 325 18.06 6.44 -6.30
C PHE A 325 17.76 5.47 -5.15
N ASP A 326 18.81 4.91 -4.57
CA ASP A 326 18.73 4.10 -3.35
C ASP A 326 20.02 4.18 -2.52
N GLY A 327 20.01 3.54 -1.35
CA GLY A 327 21.15 3.48 -0.44
C GLY A 327 21.67 2.07 -0.25
N LEU A 328 23.00 1.93 -0.22
CA LEU A 328 23.71 0.71 0.13
C LEU A 328 24.41 0.88 1.49
N LEU A 329 24.26 -0.13 2.36
CA LEU A 329 25.04 -0.20 3.60
C LEU A 329 26.43 -0.77 3.28
N ASN A 330 27.47 -0.05 3.70
CA ASN A 330 28.89 -0.42 3.53
C ASN A 330 29.52 -0.74 4.89
N LYS A 331 29.00 -1.74 5.58
CA LYS A 331 29.51 -2.17 6.90
C LYS A 331 30.96 -2.68 6.84
N GLU A 332 31.36 -3.26 5.72
CA GLU A 332 32.69 -3.83 5.49
C GLU A 332 33.71 -2.77 5.06
N LYS A 333 33.29 -1.50 4.91
CA LYS A 333 34.13 -0.37 4.48
C LYS A 333 34.87 -0.62 3.16
N LEU A 334 34.20 -1.28 2.24
CA LEU A 334 34.71 -1.52 0.88
C LEU A 334 34.89 -0.18 0.14
N SER A 335 35.85 -0.13 -0.77
CA SER A 335 35.97 0.98 -1.71
C SER A 335 34.78 1.04 -2.64
N LEU A 336 34.50 2.17 -3.27
CA LEU A 336 33.40 2.32 -4.22
C LEU A 336 33.57 1.37 -5.43
N LEU A 337 34.82 1.08 -5.83
CA LEU A 337 35.10 0.15 -6.90
C LEU A 337 34.78 -1.30 -6.50
N GLU A 338 35.15 -1.74 -5.30
CA GLU A 338 34.81 -3.07 -4.77
C GLU A 338 33.29 -3.23 -4.65
N ILE A 339 32.57 -2.19 -4.21
CA ILE A 339 31.08 -2.18 -4.19
C ILE A 339 30.52 -2.31 -5.61
N ALA A 340 31.10 -1.61 -6.59
CA ALA A 340 30.69 -1.74 -7.98
C ALA A 340 30.93 -3.16 -8.50
N GLU A 341 32.10 -3.73 -8.26
CA GLU A 341 32.46 -5.07 -8.71
C GLU A 341 31.64 -6.19 -8.02
N SER A 342 31.23 -6.02 -6.77
CA SER A 342 30.41 -6.99 -6.04
C SER A 342 28.93 -6.96 -6.45
N ASN A 343 28.38 -5.78 -6.81
CA ASN A 343 26.99 -5.63 -7.21
C ASN A 343 26.76 -5.77 -8.73
N TYR A 344 27.81 -5.62 -9.53
CA TYR A 344 27.77 -5.70 -10.99
C TYR A 344 28.87 -6.65 -11.44
N LEU A 345 28.60 -7.51 -12.42
CA LEU A 345 29.64 -8.36 -12.95
C LEU A 345 30.79 -7.49 -13.48
N ARG A 346 32.00 -7.70 -12.98
CA ARG A 346 33.21 -6.92 -13.37
C ARG A 346 33.39 -6.83 -14.86
N SER A 347 33.06 -7.92 -15.59
CA SER A 347 33.09 -7.98 -17.05
C SER A 347 32.13 -7.02 -17.76
N ASN A 348 31.13 -6.49 -17.07
CA ASN A 348 30.14 -5.56 -17.60
C ASN A 348 30.51 -4.09 -17.39
N ILE A 349 31.50 -3.80 -16.54
CA ILE A 349 31.98 -2.43 -16.30
C ILE A 349 33.12 -2.15 -17.32
N THR A 350 32.85 -1.25 -18.25
CA THR A 350 33.80 -0.93 -19.32
C THR A 350 34.92 0.02 -18.88
N ALA A 351 34.57 1.00 -18.08
CA ALA A 351 35.47 1.97 -17.46
C ALA A 351 34.72 2.66 -16.34
N TYR A 352 35.46 3.20 -15.38
CA TYR A 352 34.91 4.09 -14.35
C TYR A 352 35.66 5.42 -14.33
N GLU A 353 34.98 6.46 -13.87
CA GLU A 353 35.51 7.81 -13.68
C GLU A 353 35.35 8.20 -12.23
N GLU A 354 36.40 8.68 -11.58
CA GLU A 354 36.33 9.26 -10.25
C GLU A 354 35.84 10.71 -10.36
N VAL A 355 34.83 11.02 -9.57
CA VAL A 355 34.21 12.35 -9.56
C VAL A 355 33.96 12.81 -8.12
N ILE A 356 33.83 14.12 -7.94
CA ILE A 356 33.44 14.72 -6.66
C ILE A 356 32.02 15.27 -6.78
N ILE A 357 31.17 14.90 -5.82
CA ILE A 357 29.79 15.37 -5.71
C ILE A 357 29.55 15.82 -4.26
N ASP A 358 29.18 17.09 -4.07
CA ASP A 358 29.00 17.69 -2.74
C ASP A 358 30.19 17.43 -1.79
N ASN A 359 31.41 17.66 -2.28
CA ASN A 359 32.67 17.39 -1.57
C ASN A 359 32.88 15.93 -1.13
N LYS A 360 32.15 14.99 -1.71
CA LYS A 360 32.23 13.55 -1.41
C LYS A 360 32.80 12.79 -2.61
N ASN A 361 33.65 11.80 -2.33
CA ASN A 361 34.18 10.93 -3.34
C ASN A 361 33.06 10.09 -3.98
N ALA A 362 33.06 10.02 -5.29
CA ALA A 362 32.12 9.24 -6.05
C ALA A 362 32.78 8.59 -7.26
N ILE A 363 32.20 7.53 -7.76
CA ILE A 363 32.57 6.93 -9.05
C ILE A 363 31.36 6.91 -9.97
N LEU A 364 31.64 7.05 -11.25
CA LEU A 364 30.69 6.91 -12.35
C LEU A 364 31.16 5.80 -13.27
N PHE A 365 30.27 4.87 -13.61
CA PHE A 365 30.56 3.84 -14.61
C PHE A 365 29.35 3.53 -15.48
N LYS A 366 29.62 2.94 -16.66
CA LYS A 366 28.61 2.43 -17.60
C LYS A 366 28.76 0.92 -17.72
N GLU A 367 27.63 0.24 -17.94
CA GLU A 367 27.63 -1.17 -18.26
C GLU A 367 27.58 -1.38 -19.78
N ASN A 368 28.24 -2.42 -20.28
CA ASN A 368 28.30 -2.78 -21.68
C ASN A 368 27.13 -3.68 -22.11
N ARG A 369 26.10 -3.86 -21.29
CA ARG A 369 24.91 -4.66 -21.59
C ARG A 369 23.65 -3.84 -21.42
N LEU A 370 22.62 -4.18 -22.20
CA LEU A 370 21.26 -3.69 -21.96
C LEU A 370 20.66 -4.38 -20.74
N ILE A 371 19.94 -3.63 -19.94
CA ILE A 371 19.14 -4.16 -18.84
C ILE A 371 17.65 -4.06 -19.18
N ARG A 372 16.84 -5.00 -18.70
CA ARG A 372 15.39 -4.97 -18.88
C ARG A 372 14.71 -4.39 -17.64
N TYR A 373 13.91 -3.34 -17.84
CA TYR A 373 13.14 -2.70 -16.79
C TYR A 373 11.72 -2.39 -17.30
N GLU A 374 10.69 -2.81 -16.56
CA GLU A 374 9.27 -2.67 -16.96
C GLU A 374 9.00 -3.08 -18.43
N GLY A 375 9.61 -4.16 -18.88
CA GLY A 375 9.41 -4.71 -20.23
C GLY A 375 10.17 -4.02 -21.36
N SER A 376 10.93 -2.95 -21.08
CA SER A 376 11.75 -2.22 -22.04
C SER A 376 13.24 -2.40 -21.76
N GLU A 377 14.07 -2.22 -22.77
CA GLU A 377 15.54 -2.31 -22.67
C GLU A 377 16.16 -0.92 -22.50
N TYR A 378 17.20 -0.85 -21.67
CA TYR A 378 17.90 0.38 -21.31
C TYR A 378 19.42 0.15 -21.22
N ASN A 379 20.20 1.15 -21.61
CA ASN A 379 21.58 1.33 -21.17
C ASN A 379 21.58 1.79 -19.72
N ARG A 380 22.50 1.27 -18.88
CA ARG A 380 22.62 1.70 -17.49
C ARG A 380 23.94 2.42 -17.24
N LYS A 381 23.83 3.57 -16.60
CA LYS A 381 24.91 4.39 -16.08
C LYS A 381 24.71 4.55 -14.58
N THR A 382 25.74 4.36 -13.78
CA THR A 382 25.61 4.34 -12.31
C THR A 382 26.59 5.28 -11.66
N TYR A 383 26.09 6.10 -10.72
CA TYR A 383 26.89 6.84 -9.75
C TYR A 383 26.84 6.11 -8.41
N LEU A 384 28.00 5.90 -7.79
CA LEU A 384 28.13 5.52 -6.37
C LEU A 384 28.84 6.66 -5.64
N ILE A 385 28.22 7.14 -4.56
CA ILE A 385 28.67 8.32 -3.82
C ILE A 385 28.91 7.90 -2.37
N ASN A 386 30.10 8.07 -1.86
CA ASN A 386 30.46 7.79 -0.47
C ASN A 386 29.89 8.89 0.43
N TRP A 387 28.67 8.67 0.98
CA TRP A 387 27.94 9.72 1.71
C TRP A 387 28.33 9.82 3.18
N ALA A 388 28.43 8.69 3.86
CA ALA A 388 28.82 8.59 5.26
C ALA A 388 29.69 7.34 5.46
N ASN A 389 30.26 7.17 6.65
CA ASN A 389 31.22 6.09 6.95
C ASN A 389 30.73 4.67 6.62
N ASP A 390 29.42 4.45 6.65
CA ASP A 390 28.80 3.14 6.41
C ASP A 390 27.71 3.17 5.31
N ARG A 391 27.64 4.28 4.53
CA ARG A 391 26.54 4.47 3.58
C ARG A 391 27.02 5.03 2.25
N VAL A 392 26.60 4.35 1.19
CA VAL A 392 26.85 4.74 -0.20
C VAL A 392 25.51 5.00 -0.87
N TRP A 393 25.35 6.18 -1.46
CA TRP A 393 24.21 6.50 -2.30
C TRP A 393 24.45 6.04 -3.72
N ARG A 394 23.41 5.47 -4.33
CA ARG A 394 23.46 4.99 -5.69
C ARG A 394 22.39 5.68 -6.55
N PHE A 395 22.81 6.24 -7.67
CA PHE A 395 21.93 6.65 -8.75
C PHE A 395 22.13 5.73 -9.95
N SER A 396 21.14 4.91 -10.25
CA SER A 396 21.11 4.09 -11.47
C SER A 396 20.29 4.82 -12.52
N ILE A 397 20.95 5.32 -13.55
CA ILE A 397 20.36 6.05 -14.67
C ILE A 397 20.12 5.07 -15.79
N LEU A 398 18.87 4.89 -16.19
CA LEU A 398 18.42 4.04 -17.27
C LEU A 398 18.05 4.91 -18.47
N LEU A 399 18.71 4.68 -19.61
CA LEU A 399 18.54 5.46 -20.84
C LEU A 399 18.10 4.50 -21.96
N LYS A 400 17.00 4.80 -22.65
CA LYS A 400 16.67 4.04 -23.87
C LYS A 400 17.79 4.15 -24.89
N PRO A 401 18.09 3.10 -25.68
CA PRO A 401 19.24 3.09 -26.62
C PRO A 401 19.28 4.26 -27.61
N GLN A 402 18.13 4.85 -27.92
CA GLN A 402 18.01 5.98 -28.86
C GLN A 402 17.66 7.31 -28.16
N SER A 403 17.88 7.40 -26.86
CA SER A 403 17.61 8.64 -26.11
C SER A 403 18.47 9.79 -26.61
N LYS A 404 17.87 11.00 -26.60
CA LYS A 404 18.61 12.22 -26.92
C LYS A 404 19.69 12.48 -25.88
N ILE A 405 20.83 13.03 -26.31
CA ILE A 405 21.96 13.36 -25.43
C ILE A 405 21.56 14.35 -24.31
N ASP A 406 20.59 15.22 -24.57
CA ASP A 406 20.05 16.14 -23.56
C ASP A 406 19.42 15.41 -22.36
N TYR A 407 18.81 14.26 -22.57
CA TYR A 407 18.23 13.43 -21.50
C TYR A 407 19.30 12.78 -20.61
N GLU A 408 20.44 12.36 -21.17
CA GLU A 408 21.57 11.89 -20.39
C GLU A 408 22.12 13.03 -19.52
N ASN A 409 22.29 14.23 -20.08
CA ASN A 409 22.73 15.41 -19.34
C ASN A 409 21.77 15.82 -18.22
N GLN A 410 20.46 15.71 -18.46
CA GLN A 410 19.45 15.98 -17.41
C GLN A 410 19.54 14.96 -16.28
N ALA A 411 19.73 13.68 -16.58
CA ALA A 411 19.88 12.63 -15.57
C ALA A 411 21.17 12.78 -14.76
N ASP A 412 22.27 13.15 -15.41
CA ASP A 412 23.53 13.46 -14.74
C ASP A 412 23.38 14.64 -13.77
N LYS A 413 22.65 15.69 -14.15
CA LYS A 413 22.33 16.81 -13.27
C LYS A 413 21.53 16.37 -12.06
N ILE A 414 20.59 15.41 -12.18
CA ILE A 414 19.87 14.85 -11.05
C ILE A 414 20.86 14.22 -10.06
N ALA A 415 21.70 13.28 -10.51
CA ALA A 415 22.65 12.59 -9.65
C ALA A 415 23.68 13.55 -9.01
N ARG A 416 24.15 14.55 -9.76
CA ARG A 416 25.10 15.55 -9.28
C ARG A 416 24.50 16.63 -8.39
N SER A 417 23.17 16.74 -8.34
CA SER A 417 22.47 17.73 -7.50
C SER A 417 22.29 17.30 -6.06
N ILE A 418 22.69 16.08 -5.71
CA ILE A 418 22.58 15.63 -4.32
C ILE A 418 23.53 16.44 -3.44
N HIS A 419 23.02 16.90 -2.31
CA HIS A 419 23.76 17.71 -1.33
C HIS A 419 23.15 17.60 0.07
N GLU A 420 23.88 18.03 1.09
CA GLU A 420 23.38 18.14 2.45
C GLU A 420 22.35 19.26 2.56
N LEU A 421 21.29 19.03 3.37
CA LEU A 421 20.18 19.98 3.51
C LEU A 421 20.63 21.33 4.07
N SER A 422 20.24 22.40 3.40
CA SER A 422 20.25 23.75 3.98
C SER A 422 19.11 23.94 4.99
N GLU A 423 19.17 25.00 5.81
CA GLU A 423 18.10 25.29 6.78
C GLU A 423 16.74 25.55 6.10
N ASP A 424 16.70 26.24 4.96
CA ASP A 424 15.48 26.46 4.19
C ASP A 424 14.91 25.12 3.68
N GLU A 425 15.74 24.22 3.22
CA GLU A 425 15.33 22.89 2.76
C GLU A 425 14.82 22.01 3.90
N ARG A 426 15.37 22.15 5.10
CA ARG A 426 14.85 21.48 6.30
C ARG A 426 13.41 21.90 6.60
N ILE A 427 13.07 23.19 6.39
CA ILE A 427 11.70 23.70 6.54
C ILE A 427 10.81 23.11 5.45
N LEU A 428 11.28 23.05 4.20
CA LEU A 428 10.53 22.50 3.07
C LEU A 428 10.27 20.99 3.21
N GLY A 429 11.22 20.27 3.82
CA GLY A 429 11.13 18.83 4.07
C GLY A 429 10.32 18.43 5.32
N ARG A 430 9.70 19.37 6.05
CA ARG A 430 8.84 19.04 7.19
C ARG A 430 7.56 18.34 6.75
N PRO A 431 7.09 17.33 7.52
CA PRO A 431 5.80 16.70 7.27
C PRO A 431 4.67 17.66 7.56
N LYS A 432 3.51 17.36 7.01
CA LYS A 432 2.25 18.03 7.34
C LYS A 432 1.49 17.20 8.37
N PHE A 433 0.62 17.85 9.14
CA PHE A 433 -0.12 17.21 10.20
C PHE A 433 -1.63 17.46 10.06
N ILE A 434 -2.42 16.54 10.57
CA ILE A 434 -3.83 16.77 10.83
C ILE A 434 -3.91 17.59 12.12
N SER A 435 -4.67 18.67 12.11
CA SER A 435 -5.02 19.43 13.30
C SER A 435 -6.52 19.53 13.41
N ILE A 436 -7.04 19.33 14.62
CA ILE A 436 -8.47 19.41 14.89
C ILE A 436 -8.83 20.84 15.27
N TYR A 437 -9.49 21.51 14.34
CA TYR A 437 -9.91 22.90 14.46
C TYR A 437 -11.36 22.98 14.94
N LYS A 438 -11.59 23.75 16.00
CA LYS A 438 -12.93 24.08 16.48
C LYS A 438 -13.40 25.35 15.81
N THR A 439 -14.47 25.28 15.01
CA THR A 439 -15.00 26.39 14.24
C THR A 439 -15.46 27.55 15.12
N LYS A 440 -15.30 28.77 14.61
CA LYS A 440 -15.73 30.02 15.24
C LYS A 440 -16.89 30.62 14.44
N LYS A 441 -17.63 31.52 15.04
CA LYS A 441 -18.72 32.27 14.38
C LYS A 441 -18.20 32.97 13.13
N GLY A 442 -18.84 32.72 11.99
CA GLY A 442 -18.47 33.31 10.68
C GLY A 442 -17.35 32.56 9.94
N ASP A 443 -16.97 31.38 10.38
CA ASP A 443 -16.10 30.53 9.60
C ASP A 443 -16.87 29.91 8.41
N THR A 444 -16.22 29.88 7.24
CA THR A 444 -16.74 29.22 6.05
C THR A 444 -15.79 28.13 5.59
N THR A 445 -16.29 27.19 4.79
CA THR A 445 -15.46 26.12 4.20
C THR A 445 -14.29 26.68 3.39
N SER A 446 -14.51 27.73 2.59
CA SER A 446 -13.45 28.39 1.81
C SER A 446 -12.39 29.06 2.69
N LYS A 447 -12.82 29.75 3.76
CA LYS A 447 -11.88 30.40 4.70
C LYS A 447 -10.94 29.39 5.35
N LEU A 448 -11.49 28.28 5.86
CA LEU A 448 -10.66 27.23 6.47
C LEU A 448 -9.80 26.49 5.44
N ALA A 449 -10.33 26.19 4.26
CA ALA A 449 -9.57 25.56 3.19
C ALA A 449 -8.33 26.39 2.81
N ASN A 450 -8.46 27.72 2.73
CA ASN A 450 -7.34 28.61 2.39
C ASN A 450 -6.21 28.59 3.43
N GLN A 451 -6.53 28.29 4.71
CA GLN A 451 -5.54 28.14 5.79
C GLN A 451 -4.77 26.82 5.73
N MET A 452 -5.30 25.82 4.99
CA MET A 452 -4.64 24.51 4.92
C MET A 452 -3.30 24.58 4.19
N ALA A 453 -2.33 23.83 4.71
CA ALA A 453 -0.98 23.66 4.17
C ALA A 453 -0.95 22.75 2.93
N LEU A 454 -1.86 22.95 1.98
CA LEU A 454 -1.94 22.22 0.71
C LEU A 454 -1.72 23.19 -0.46
N GLU A 455 -1.24 22.65 -1.59
CA GLU A 455 -1.01 23.44 -2.80
C GLU A 455 -2.25 23.46 -3.73
N LYS A 456 -2.97 22.35 -3.78
CA LYS A 456 -4.09 22.14 -4.72
C LYS A 456 -5.31 21.54 -4.02
N ASN A 457 -6.48 21.75 -4.62
CA ASN A 457 -7.75 21.12 -4.22
C ASN A 457 -8.15 21.35 -2.74
N LYS A 458 -7.65 22.43 -2.10
CA LYS A 458 -7.83 22.70 -0.67
C LYS A 458 -9.28 22.55 -0.21
N LEU A 459 -10.22 23.24 -0.90
CA LEU A 459 -11.64 23.22 -0.55
C LEU A 459 -12.23 21.81 -0.67
N LYS A 460 -11.99 21.12 -1.77
CA LYS A 460 -12.50 19.77 -1.99
C LYS A 460 -11.94 18.77 -0.99
N ILE A 461 -10.65 18.86 -0.67
CA ILE A 461 -10.03 17.99 0.34
C ILE A 461 -10.62 18.29 1.73
N LEU A 462 -10.79 19.55 2.11
CA LEU A 462 -11.46 19.91 3.36
C LEU A 462 -12.86 19.31 3.44
N GLN A 463 -13.66 19.48 2.38
CA GLN A 463 -15.03 18.96 2.31
C GLN A 463 -15.06 17.42 2.41
N ILE A 464 -14.22 16.72 1.63
CA ILE A 464 -14.15 15.26 1.65
C ILE A 464 -13.72 14.74 3.01
N MET A 465 -12.61 15.25 3.58
CA MET A 465 -12.09 14.77 4.86
C MET A 465 -13.08 14.93 6.00
N ASN A 466 -13.94 15.95 5.95
CA ASN A 466 -14.89 16.29 7.00
C ASN A 466 -16.35 15.91 6.69
N GLY A 467 -16.62 15.30 5.54
CA GLY A 467 -17.97 14.91 5.15
C GLY A 467 -18.92 16.08 4.91
N LEU A 468 -18.38 17.23 4.49
CA LEU A 468 -19.13 18.41 4.18
C LEU A 468 -19.74 18.34 2.76
N ASN A 469 -20.72 19.21 2.49
CA ASN A 469 -21.33 19.26 1.17
C ASN A 469 -20.30 19.65 0.09
N MET A 470 -20.29 18.90 -1.02
CA MET A 470 -19.35 19.10 -2.12
C MET A 470 -19.77 20.19 -3.12
N ASP A 471 -21.05 20.56 -3.12
CA ASP A 471 -21.66 21.40 -4.15
C ASP A 471 -21.82 22.86 -3.74
N SER A 472 -21.58 23.18 -2.46
CA SER A 472 -21.79 24.51 -1.92
C SER A 472 -20.67 24.96 -0.99
N GLU A 473 -20.45 26.27 -0.94
CA GLU A 473 -19.76 26.92 0.15
C GLU A 473 -20.71 27.04 1.35
N GLU A 474 -20.27 26.53 2.49
CA GLU A 474 -21.09 26.51 3.71
C GLU A 474 -20.54 27.46 4.78
N ILE A 475 -21.43 28.14 5.48
CA ILE A 475 -21.13 28.74 6.79
C ILE A 475 -21.13 27.60 7.80
N LEU A 476 -20.03 27.45 8.48
CA LEU A 476 -19.83 26.36 9.42
C LEU A 476 -20.48 26.68 10.78
N PRO A 477 -21.24 25.75 11.37
CA PRO A 477 -21.75 25.95 12.72
C PRO A 477 -20.61 26.18 13.72
N GLU A 478 -20.76 27.13 14.61
CA GLU A 478 -19.78 27.41 15.66
C GLU A 478 -19.61 26.20 16.59
N GLY A 479 -18.36 25.92 16.98
CA GLY A 479 -18.03 24.83 17.88
C GLY A 479 -17.87 23.46 17.20
N THR A 480 -18.05 23.35 15.89
CA THR A 480 -17.86 22.10 15.14
C THR A 480 -16.37 21.76 15.05
N LEU A 481 -16.00 20.52 15.37
CA LEU A 481 -14.64 20.03 15.20
C LEU A 481 -14.42 19.62 13.73
N LEU A 482 -13.37 20.11 13.12
CA LEU A 482 -13.00 19.79 11.74
C LEU A 482 -11.50 19.48 11.62
N LYS A 483 -11.17 18.52 10.76
CA LYS A 483 -9.79 18.25 10.37
C LYS A 483 -9.31 19.35 9.41
N ILE A 484 -8.18 19.96 9.73
CA ILE A 484 -7.42 20.82 8.81
C ILE A 484 -6.00 20.27 8.69
N ILE A 485 -5.33 20.61 7.59
CA ILE A 485 -3.95 20.18 7.35
C ILE A 485 -3.04 21.37 7.59
N VAL A 486 -2.07 21.21 8.52
CA VAL A 486 -1.10 22.23 8.94
C VAL A 486 0.34 21.76 8.68
N ASN A 487 1.32 22.71 8.70
CA ASN A 487 2.75 22.40 8.63
C ASN A 487 3.32 22.03 10.00
#